data_4e659d8d2f755ba25c90027e52658fc5
#
_entry.id   4e659d8d2f755ba25c90027e52658fc5
#
_cell.length_a   1.000
_cell.length_b   1.000
_cell.length_c   1.000
_cell.angle_alpha   90.00
_cell.angle_beta   90.00
_cell.angle_gamma   90.00
#
_symmetry.space_group_name_H-M   'P 1'
#
loop_
_entity.id
_entity.type
_entity.pdbx_description
1 polymer ?
#
loop_
_entity_poly.entity_id
_entity_poly.type
_entity_poly.pdbx_seq_one_letter_code
_entity_poly.pdbx_strand_id
1 'polypeptide(L)'
;MNEHTSDRHTGFTGTYFNASAVLRLSLAAKVLAWVVLVVHLSQLLSSLGVSFLQILRGFWEGVGLSQAVQNILYLFNQPLQGIFYFVVLLGVSHLLLMFLDIEDNTRRAARRSYRSR
;
A
#
# COMPACT_ATOMS: atom_id res chain seq x y z
N MET A 1 -32.67 54.14 -4.39
CA MET A 1 -32.42 52.91 -5.17
C MET A 1 -31.02 52.47 -4.84
N ASN A 2 -30.92 51.55 -3.89
CA ASN A 2 -29.62 51.01 -3.45
C ASN A 2 -29.42 49.68 -4.13
N GLU A 3 -28.64 49.69 -5.18
CA GLU A 3 -28.12 48.44 -5.78
C GLU A 3 -27.03 47.89 -4.86
N HIS A 4 -27.43 46.98 -3.99
CA HIS A 4 -26.53 46.08 -3.33
C HIS A 4 -25.96 45.14 -4.39
N THR A 5 -24.86 45.53 -5.02
CA THR A 5 -24.00 44.61 -5.75
C THR A 5 -23.41 43.62 -4.72
N SER A 6 -24.09 42.51 -4.59
CA SER A 6 -23.61 41.36 -3.86
C SER A 6 -22.37 40.84 -4.61
N ASP A 7 -21.20 41.32 -4.24
CA ASP A 7 -19.92 40.72 -4.57
C ASP A 7 -19.91 39.30 -3.98
N ARG A 8 -20.44 38.36 -4.77
CA ARG A 8 -20.18 36.94 -4.55
C ARG A 8 -18.68 36.77 -4.78
N HIS A 9 -17.91 36.95 -3.75
CA HIS A 9 -16.61 36.30 -3.67
C HIS A 9 -16.84 34.81 -3.85
N THR A 10 -16.81 34.36 -5.07
CA THR A 10 -16.60 32.95 -5.40
C THR A 10 -15.23 32.59 -4.87
N GLY A 11 -15.17 32.34 -3.58
CA GLY A 11 -14.00 31.76 -2.96
C GLY A 11 -13.69 30.50 -3.74
N PHE A 12 -12.62 30.55 -4.49
CA PHE A 12 -12.03 29.40 -5.15
C PHE A 12 -11.61 28.44 -4.03
N THR A 13 -12.59 27.71 -3.54
CA THR A 13 -12.35 26.59 -2.63
C THR A 13 -11.81 25.43 -3.45
N GLY A 14 -10.54 25.53 -3.80
CA GLY A 14 -9.78 24.42 -4.36
C GLY A 14 -9.61 23.31 -3.33
N THR A 15 -10.72 22.71 -2.91
CA THR A 15 -10.75 21.49 -2.11
C THR A 15 -10.70 20.28 -3.05
N TYR A 16 -9.61 20.16 -3.80
CA TYR A 16 -9.36 18.96 -4.58
C TYR A 16 -8.96 17.76 -3.72
N PHE A 17 -8.56 17.99 -2.46
CA PHE A 17 -8.15 16.93 -1.55
C PHE A 17 -9.08 16.85 -0.35
N ASN A 18 -9.90 15.80 -0.35
CA ASN A 18 -10.67 15.44 0.84
C ASN A 18 -9.74 14.67 1.80
N ALA A 19 -9.23 15.35 2.82
CA ALA A 19 -8.30 14.77 3.80
C ALA A 19 -8.82 13.46 4.41
N SER A 20 -10.14 13.37 4.63
CA SER A 20 -10.77 12.17 5.16
C SER A 20 -10.73 11.01 4.16
N ALA A 21 -10.84 11.28 2.86
CA ALA A 21 -10.72 10.25 1.82
C ALA A 21 -9.30 9.71 1.73
N VAL A 22 -8.29 10.58 1.81
CA VAL A 22 -6.87 10.16 1.79
C VAL A 22 -6.51 9.33 3.02
N LEU A 23 -6.99 9.70 4.20
CA LEU A 23 -6.78 8.93 5.43
C LEU A 23 -7.42 7.54 5.33
N ARG A 24 -8.65 7.44 4.81
CA ARG A 24 -9.32 6.14 4.59
C ARG A 24 -8.57 5.30 3.56
N LEU A 25 -8.09 5.91 2.49
CA LEU A 25 -7.32 5.21 1.46
C LEU A 25 -5.98 4.71 2.00
N SER A 26 -5.27 5.53 2.79
CA SER A 26 -4.04 5.13 3.46
C SER A 26 -4.26 3.96 4.41
N LEU A 27 -5.33 4.00 5.20
CA LEU A 27 -5.70 2.91 6.11
C LEU A 27 -6.08 1.63 5.34
N ALA A 28 -6.85 1.77 4.27
CA ALA A 28 -7.21 0.65 3.40
C ALA A 28 -5.97 0.01 2.75
N ALA A 29 -5.01 0.82 2.27
CA ALA A 29 -3.76 0.33 1.71
C ALA A 29 -2.93 -0.43 2.76
N LYS A 30 -2.89 0.06 4.00
CA LYS A 30 -2.20 -0.60 5.11
C LYS A 30 -2.84 -1.94 5.48
N VAL A 31 -4.17 -1.98 5.57
CA VAL A 31 -4.92 -3.23 5.85
C VAL A 31 -4.70 -4.23 4.71
N LEU A 32 -4.79 -3.77 3.45
CA LEU A 32 -4.57 -4.62 2.29
C LEU A 32 -3.14 -5.19 2.27
N ALA A 33 -2.13 -4.40 2.65
CA ALA A 33 -0.75 -4.87 2.76
C ALA A 33 -0.63 -6.07 3.71
N TRP A 34 -1.26 -5.97 4.89
CA TRP A 34 -1.27 -7.08 5.85
C TRP A 34 -2.02 -8.30 5.35
N VAL A 35 -3.17 -8.12 4.69
CA VAL A 35 -3.93 -9.22 4.08
C VAL A 35 -3.09 -9.95 3.03
N VAL A 36 -2.44 -9.21 2.14
CA VAL A 36 -1.56 -9.76 1.11
C VAL A 36 -0.41 -10.55 1.74
N LEU A 37 0.21 -10.01 2.79
CA LEU A 37 1.29 -10.70 3.50
C LEU A 37 0.81 -12.02 4.11
N VAL A 38 -0.31 -12.01 4.82
CA VAL A 38 -0.89 -13.21 5.46
C VAL A 38 -1.23 -14.27 4.42
N VAL A 39 -1.83 -13.89 3.30
CA VAL A 39 -2.17 -14.83 2.21
C VAL A 39 -0.90 -15.50 1.64
N HIS A 40 0.14 -14.72 1.34
CA HIS A 40 1.39 -15.28 0.80
C HIS A 40 2.12 -16.15 1.83
N LEU A 41 2.07 -15.78 3.11
CA LEU A 41 2.64 -16.61 4.18
C LEU A 41 1.89 -17.94 4.32
N SER A 42 0.56 -17.91 4.23
CA SER A 42 -0.26 -19.12 4.25
C SER A 42 0.02 -20.03 3.05
N GLN A 43 0.22 -19.46 1.87
CA GLN A 43 0.62 -20.19 0.68
C GLN A 43 1.99 -20.87 0.85
N LEU A 44 2.97 -20.15 1.41
CA LEU A 44 4.29 -20.70 1.73
C LEU A 44 4.19 -21.89 2.69
N LEU A 45 3.43 -21.74 3.78
CA LEU A 45 3.23 -22.82 4.74
C LEU A 45 2.57 -24.05 4.10
N SER A 46 1.55 -23.83 3.25
CA SER A 46 0.89 -24.91 2.51
C SER A 46 1.86 -25.61 1.54
N SER A 47 2.66 -24.84 0.82
CA SER A 47 3.65 -25.39 -0.12
C SER A 47 4.74 -26.19 0.59
N LEU A 48 5.21 -25.71 1.76
CA LEU A 48 6.14 -26.45 2.60
C LEU A 48 5.53 -27.76 3.11
N GLY A 49 4.28 -27.72 3.57
CA GLY A 49 3.57 -28.91 4.03
C GLY A 49 3.42 -29.97 2.94
N VAL A 50 3.02 -29.55 1.73
CA VAL A 50 2.92 -30.44 0.57
C VAL A 50 4.28 -31.03 0.19
N SER A 51 5.34 -30.20 0.14
CA SER A 51 6.69 -30.65 -0.16
C SER A 51 7.20 -31.65 0.86
N PHE A 52 6.94 -31.43 2.13
CA PHE A 52 7.29 -32.34 3.21
C PHE A 52 6.58 -33.70 3.07
N LEU A 53 5.28 -33.70 2.77
CA LEU A 53 4.53 -34.94 2.51
C LEU A 53 5.04 -35.67 1.29
N GLN A 54 5.46 -34.98 0.24
CA GLN A 54 6.06 -35.58 -0.95
C GLN A 54 7.37 -36.26 -0.63
N ILE A 55 8.22 -35.65 0.21
CA ILE A 55 9.48 -36.28 0.67
C ILE A 55 9.17 -37.57 1.44
N LEU A 56 8.23 -37.54 2.37
CA LEU A 56 7.85 -38.71 3.19
C LEU A 56 7.30 -39.87 2.33
N ARG A 57 6.66 -39.56 1.21
CA ARG A 57 6.10 -40.55 0.28
C ARG A 57 7.11 -41.08 -0.74
N GLY A 58 8.38 -40.67 -0.68
CA GLY A 58 9.42 -41.11 -1.62
C GLY A 58 9.29 -40.52 -3.02
N PHE A 59 8.45 -39.50 -3.24
CA PHE A 59 8.29 -38.88 -4.56
C PHE A 59 9.55 -38.19 -5.10
N TRP A 60 10.52 -37.96 -4.23
CA TRP A 60 11.81 -37.37 -4.60
C TRP A 60 12.85 -38.39 -5.03
N GLU A 61 12.56 -39.70 -4.89
CA GLU A 61 13.40 -40.76 -5.41
C GLU A 61 13.27 -40.78 -6.93
N GLY A 62 14.32 -40.33 -7.63
CA GLY A 62 14.33 -40.22 -9.10
C GLY A 62 14.15 -38.83 -9.68
N VAL A 63 13.95 -37.84 -8.85
CA VAL A 63 13.92 -36.43 -9.29
C VAL A 63 15.33 -35.95 -9.57
N GLY A 64 15.60 -35.50 -10.81
CA GLY A 64 16.91 -34.99 -11.21
C GLY A 64 17.26 -33.70 -10.45
N LEU A 65 18.57 -33.46 -10.28
CA LEU A 65 19.06 -32.24 -9.55
C LEU A 65 18.46 -30.94 -10.08
N SER A 66 18.30 -30.81 -11.40
CA SER A 66 17.71 -29.62 -12.03
C SER A 66 16.25 -29.38 -11.60
N GLN A 67 15.47 -30.45 -11.50
CA GLN A 67 14.07 -30.38 -11.05
C GLN A 67 13.97 -30.01 -9.57
N ALA A 68 14.84 -30.56 -8.73
CA ALA A 68 14.91 -30.22 -7.31
C ALA A 68 15.24 -28.73 -7.11
N VAL A 69 16.22 -28.23 -7.86
CA VAL A 69 16.59 -26.79 -7.82
C VAL A 69 15.42 -25.90 -8.27
N GLN A 70 14.73 -26.26 -9.35
CA GLN A 70 13.57 -25.51 -9.81
C GLN A 70 12.44 -25.47 -8.78
N ASN A 71 12.14 -26.58 -8.12
CA ASN A 71 11.13 -26.65 -7.08
C ASN A 71 11.49 -25.77 -5.88
N ILE A 72 12.75 -25.76 -5.47
CA ILE A 72 13.25 -24.89 -4.40
C ILE A 72 13.13 -23.40 -4.80
N LEU A 73 13.55 -23.03 -6.00
CA LEU A 73 13.43 -21.67 -6.50
C LEU A 73 11.96 -21.21 -6.56
N TYR A 74 11.07 -22.09 -7.01
CA TYR A 74 9.64 -21.79 -7.03
C TYR A 74 9.08 -21.59 -5.63
N LEU A 75 9.49 -22.37 -4.65
CA LEU A 75 9.09 -22.23 -3.26
C LEU A 75 9.51 -20.87 -2.68
N PHE A 76 10.71 -20.38 -3.02
CA PHE A 76 11.20 -19.07 -2.56
C PHE A 76 10.57 -17.90 -3.31
N ASN A 77 10.12 -18.09 -4.54
CA ASN A 77 9.52 -17.02 -5.35
C ASN A 77 8.17 -16.55 -4.77
N GLN A 78 7.38 -17.43 -4.19
CA GLN A 78 6.08 -17.10 -3.62
C GLN A 78 6.16 -16.06 -2.47
N PRO A 79 6.98 -16.25 -1.41
CA PRO A 79 7.08 -15.28 -0.34
C PRO A 79 7.73 -13.98 -0.78
N LEU A 80 8.68 -14.02 -1.72
CA LEU A 80 9.35 -12.85 -2.25
C LEU A 80 8.36 -11.89 -2.91
N GLN A 81 7.43 -12.44 -3.70
CA GLN A 81 6.37 -11.66 -4.34
C GLN A 81 5.43 -11.02 -3.31
N GLY A 82 5.06 -11.76 -2.26
CA GLY A 82 4.23 -11.25 -1.16
C GLY A 82 4.90 -10.12 -0.39
N ILE A 83 6.18 -10.26 -0.09
CA ILE A 83 6.99 -9.21 0.57
C ILE A 83 7.07 -7.96 -0.31
N PHE A 84 7.29 -8.13 -1.61
CA PHE A 84 7.34 -7.01 -2.55
C PHE A 84 6.02 -6.22 -2.55
N TYR A 85 4.88 -6.88 -2.70
CA TYR A 85 3.57 -6.21 -2.64
C TYR A 85 3.31 -5.55 -1.30
N PHE A 86 3.70 -6.19 -0.20
CA PHE A 86 3.59 -5.63 1.14
C PHE A 86 4.37 -4.32 1.27
N VAL A 87 5.63 -4.29 0.84
CA VAL A 87 6.48 -3.09 0.89
C VAL A 87 5.92 -1.98 0.00
N VAL A 88 5.48 -2.30 -1.22
CA VAL A 88 4.88 -1.31 -2.14
C VAL A 88 3.62 -0.71 -1.55
N LEU A 89 2.70 -1.51 -1.01
CA LEU A 89 1.46 -1.02 -0.41
C LEU A 89 1.71 -0.17 0.84
N LEU A 90 2.66 -0.56 1.68
CA LEU A 90 3.09 0.27 2.81
C LEU A 90 3.70 1.59 2.35
N GLY A 91 4.55 1.55 1.32
CA GLY A 91 5.14 2.74 0.71
C GLY A 91 4.07 3.71 0.21
N VAL A 92 3.06 3.21 -0.51
CA VAL A 92 1.92 4.01 -0.97
C VAL A 92 1.17 4.63 0.20
N SER A 93 0.90 3.86 1.27
CA SER A 93 0.25 4.37 2.48
C SER A 93 1.02 5.54 3.09
N HIS A 94 2.34 5.42 3.22
CA HIS A 94 3.19 6.48 3.77
C HIS A 94 3.27 7.71 2.85
N LEU A 95 3.38 7.51 1.54
CA LEU A 95 3.37 8.61 0.56
C LEU A 95 2.08 9.42 0.65
N LEU A 96 0.92 8.77 0.76
CA LEU A 96 -0.37 9.45 0.93
C LEU A 96 -0.39 10.33 2.19
N LEU A 97 0.18 9.85 3.30
CA LEU A 97 0.28 10.63 4.54
C LEU A 97 1.24 11.80 4.39
N MET A 98 2.37 11.63 3.71
CA MET A 98 3.31 12.73 3.42
C MET A 98 2.66 13.82 2.56
N PHE A 99 1.87 13.46 1.56
CA PHE A 99 1.14 14.45 0.76
C PHE A 99 0.16 15.26 1.59
N LEU A 100 -0.54 14.63 2.54
CA LEU A 100 -1.42 15.34 3.47
C LEU A 100 -0.66 16.34 4.34
N ASP A 101 0.50 15.94 4.84
CA ASP A 101 1.33 16.79 5.71
C ASP A 101 1.87 18.01 4.94
N ILE A 102 2.31 17.80 3.70
CA ILE A 102 2.75 18.88 2.80
C ILE A 102 1.60 19.85 2.53
N GLU A 103 0.40 19.35 2.26
CA GLU A 103 -0.77 20.19 2.01
C GLU A 103 -1.12 21.04 3.25
N ASP A 104 -1.15 20.44 4.44
CA ASP A 104 -1.45 21.15 5.68
C ASP A 104 -0.40 22.23 5.99
N ASN A 105 0.87 21.94 5.80
CA ASN A 105 1.95 22.90 5.96
C ASN A 105 1.87 24.04 4.97
N THR A 106 1.52 23.78 3.72
CA THR A 106 1.35 24.81 2.68
C THR A 106 0.16 25.72 3.02
N ARG A 107 -0.94 25.17 3.48
CA ARG A 107 -2.11 25.95 3.93
C ARG A 107 -1.77 26.84 5.13
N ARG A 108 -1.02 26.32 6.11
CA ARG A 108 -0.58 27.12 7.27
C ARG A 108 0.35 28.25 6.87
N ALA A 109 1.27 28.03 5.94
CA ALA A 109 2.16 29.06 5.42
C ALA A 109 1.37 30.16 4.69
N ALA A 110 0.41 29.81 3.85
CA ALA A 110 -0.45 30.77 3.15
C ALA A 110 -1.27 31.64 4.13
N ARG A 111 -1.83 31.06 5.19
CA ARG A 111 -2.57 31.82 6.22
C ARG A 111 -1.69 32.81 6.99
N ARG A 112 -0.42 32.46 7.25
CA ARG A 112 0.52 33.36 7.92
C ARG A 112 0.90 34.55 7.06
N SER A 113 1.09 34.36 5.76
CA SER A 113 1.41 35.45 4.83
C SER A 113 0.27 36.45 4.68
N TYR A 114 -0.99 36.03 4.79
CA TYR A 114 -2.16 36.91 4.79
C TYR A 114 -2.28 37.76 6.07
N ARG A 115 -1.78 37.30 7.19
CA ARG A 115 -1.88 37.97 8.49
C ARG A 115 -0.77 39.01 8.71
N SER A 116 0.28 38.98 7.90
CA SER A 116 1.43 39.90 7.96
C SER A 116 1.31 41.13 7.03
N ARG A 117 0.24 41.21 6.26
CA ARG A 117 -0.11 42.37 5.44
C ARG A 117 -1.25 43.18 6.07
#